data_684fc8bd53828606c962e91c14934df2
#
_entry.id   684fc8bd53828606c962e91c14934df2
#
_cell.length_a   1.000
_cell.length_b   1.000
_cell.length_c   1.000
_cell.angle_alpha   90.00
_cell.angle_beta   90.00
_cell.angle_gamma   90.00
#
_symmetry.space_group_name_H-M   'P 1'
#
loop_
_entity.id
_entity.type
_entity.pdbx_description
1 polymer ?
#
loop_
_entity_poly.entity_id
_entity_poly.type
_entity_poly.pdbx_seq_one_letter_code
_entity_poly.pdbx_strand_id
1 'polypeptide(L)'
;MQHLNIKKLTFCLTLAIAASNASLADTIAVDASLNAQVNNQTKKQSVNSSPSKPSIRSCPSDFQQVKISDDARQCQAFDESKTAVMVYHSPRSPSELLNVYQTAHPALKTHTPVSGRTLLSSEDKGVRVIISPDNTGSQVDILVTSTTK
;
A
#
# COMPACT_ATOMS: atom_id res chain seq x y z
N MET A 1 38.75 32.22 20.08
CA MET A 1 38.20 33.28 19.21
C MET A 1 38.58 32.96 17.77
N GLN A 2 37.69 32.35 17.01
CA GLN A 2 37.83 32.29 15.55
C GLN A 2 36.41 32.29 14.96
N HIS A 3 36.07 33.39 14.30
CA HIS A 3 34.85 33.61 13.57
C HIS A 3 34.95 32.93 12.21
N LEU A 4 34.06 31.98 11.91
CA LEU A 4 33.94 31.42 10.58
C LEU A 4 32.75 32.06 9.85
N ASN A 5 33.07 32.94 8.90
CA ASN A 5 32.13 33.58 7.98
C ASN A 5 31.63 32.59 6.96
N ILE A 6 30.34 32.26 6.98
CA ILE A 6 29.68 31.48 5.91
C ILE A 6 29.06 32.49 4.94
N LYS A 7 29.66 32.61 3.77
CA LYS A 7 29.18 33.40 2.65
C LYS A 7 27.86 32.81 2.11
N LYS A 8 26.86 33.67 2.02
CA LYS A 8 25.59 33.42 1.35
C LYS A 8 25.83 33.18 -0.14
N LEU A 9 25.48 32.01 -0.62
CA LEU A 9 25.41 31.71 -2.05
C LEU A 9 23.93 31.66 -2.46
N THR A 10 23.48 32.78 -3.05
CA THR A 10 22.18 32.90 -3.66
C THR A 10 22.26 32.34 -5.07
N PHE A 11 21.57 31.25 -5.35
CA PHE A 11 21.45 30.71 -6.71
C PHE A 11 19.98 30.81 -7.12
N CYS A 12 19.67 31.85 -7.88
CA CYS A 12 18.41 31.95 -8.62
C CYS A 12 18.54 31.14 -9.90
N LEU A 13 17.73 30.08 -10.04
CA LEU A 13 17.53 29.40 -11.31
C LEU A 13 16.03 29.38 -11.63
N THR A 14 15.62 30.34 -12.46
CA THR A 14 14.30 30.37 -13.07
C THR A 14 14.28 29.47 -14.29
N LEU A 15 13.51 28.39 -14.27
CA LEU A 15 13.23 27.58 -15.44
C LEU A 15 11.74 27.66 -15.76
N ALA A 16 11.42 28.42 -16.82
CA ALA A 16 10.10 28.48 -17.42
C ALA A 16 9.94 27.27 -18.35
N ILE A 17 8.94 26.41 -18.11
CA ILE A 17 8.55 25.34 -19.03
C ILE A 17 7.15 25.64 -19.54
N ALA A 18 7.07 25.89 -20.85
CA ALA A 18 5.85 26.14 -21.60
C ALA A 18 5.00 24.85 -21.69
N ALA A 19 3.71 25.00 -21.42
CA ALA A 19 2.69 23.97 -21.61
C ALA A 19 2.39 23.80 -23.11
N SER A 20 2.45 22.57 -23.61
CA SER A 20 1.90 22.19 -24.91
C SER A 20 0.78 21.17 -24.65
N ASN A 21 -0.46 21.64 -24.76
CA ASN A 21 -1.65 20.79 -24.81
C ASN A 21 -1.84 20.29 -26.23
N ALA A 22 -1.69 18.99 -26.47
CA ALA A 22 -2.15 18.32 -27.67
C ALA A 22 -3.32 17.41 -27.28
N SER A 23 -4.53 17.87 -27.58
CA SER A 23 -5.77 17.09 -27.52
C SER A 23 -5.90 16.31 -28.82
N LEU A 24 -5.86 14.99 -28.77
CA LEU A 24 -6.29 14.10 -29.85
C LEU A 24 -7.52 13.35 -29.37
N ALA A 25 -8.69 13.83 -29.78
CA ALA A 25 -9.92 13.08 -29.70
C ALA A 25 -9.98 12.16 -30.92
N ASP A 26 -9.80 10.86 -30.71
CA ASP A 26 -10.04 9.85 -31.75
C ASP A 26 -11.42 9.23 -31.52
N THR A 27 -12.37 9.63 -32.35
CA THR A 27 -13.72 9.09 -32.40
C THR A 27 -13.71 7.86 -33.31
N ILE A 28 -13.75 6.67 -32.71
CA ILE A 28 -13.97 5.44 -33.45
C ILE A 28 -15.48 5.22 -33.55
N ALA A 29 -16.01 5.47 -34.75
CA ALA A 29 -17.33 5.03 -35.15
C ALA A 29 -17.27 3.51 -35.42
N VAL A 30 -18.01 2.73 -34.65
CA VAL A 30 -18.19 1.30 -34.93
C VAL A 30 -19.49 1.14 -35.70
N ASP A 31 -19.29 0.67 -36.92
CA ASP A 31 -20.35 0.34 -37.87
C ASP A 31 -21.14 -0.90 -37.40
N ALA A 32 -22.46 -0.76 -37.48
CA ALA A 32 -23.40 -1.85 -37.20
C ALA A 32 -23.62 -2.63 -38.48
N SER A 33 -23.33 -3.91 -38.52
CA SER A 33 -24.08 -4.96 -39.21
C SER A 33 -23.24 -6.21 -39.36
N LEU A 34 -23.72 -7.31 -38.82
CA LEU A 34 -23.95 -8.54 -39.54
C LEU A 34 -24.58 -9.60 -38.63
N ASN A 35 -25.83 -9.82 -38.94
CA ASN A 35 -26.66 -10.92 -38.50
C ASN A 35 -26.14 -12.24 -39.10
N ALA A 36 -25.86 -13.25 -38.29
CA ALA A 36 -25.96 -14.67 -38.73
C ALA A 36 -26.12 -15.59 -37.51
N GLN A 37 -27.30 -16.20 -37.47
CA GLN A 37 -27.68 -17.27 -36.58
C GLN A 37 -26.77 -18.48 -36.68
N VAL A 38 -26.46 -19.14 -35.56
CA VAL A 38 -26.51 -20.59 -35.41
C VAL A 38 -26.82 -20.95 -33.96
N ASN A 39 -27.90 -21.71 -33.79
CA ASN A 39 -28.32 -22.38 -32.57
C ASN A 39 -27.26 -23.36 -32.04
N ASN A 40 -27.04 -23.45 -30.74
CA ASN A 40 -27.46 -24.55 -29.88
C ASN A 40 -26.84 -24.52 -28.48
N GLN A 41 -27.78 -24.52 -27.55
CA GLN A 41 -27.80 -25.24 -26.25
C GLN A 41 -26.86 -24.93 -25.13
N THR A 42 -27.50 -24.43 -24.08
CA THR A 42 -27.43 -24.89 -22.68
C THR A 42 -26.21 -24.54 -21.87
N LYS A 43 -26.26 -23.42 -21.17
CA LYS A 43 -26.30 -23.43 -19.71
C LYS A 43 -26.59 -22.01 -19.18
N LYS A 44 -27.72 -21.94 -18.52
CA LYS A 44 -28.18 -20.75 -17.81
C LYS A 44 -27.18 -20.38 -16.71
N GLN A 45 -26.26 -19.47 -17.00
CA GLN A 45 -25.58 -18.71 -15.99
C GLN A 45 -26.10 -17.28 -16.10
N SER A 46 -26.98 -16.97 -15.19
CA SER A 46 -27.45 -15.61 -14.93
C SER A 46 -26.26 -14.79 -14.43
N VAL A 47 -25.55 -14.15 -15.36
CA VAL A 47 -24.59 -13.11 -15.00
C VAL A 47 -25.36 -11.80 -14.89
N ASN A 48 -25.99 -11.61 -13.76
CA ASN A 48 -26.49 -10.31 -13.36
C ASN A 48 -25.27 -9.47 -12.96
N SER A 49 -24.54 -8.94 -13.97
CA SER A 49 -23.47 -7.99 -13.75
C SER A 49 -24.05 -6.61 -13.51
N SER A 50 -24.64 -6.43 -12.35
CA SER A 50 -24.74 -5.11 -11.76
C SER A 50 -23.31 -4.64 -11.49
N PRO A 51 -22.92 -3.39 -11.82
CA PRO A 51 -21.62 -2.88 -11.44
C PRO A 51 -21.57 -2.90 -9.91
N SER A 52 -20.99 -3.95 -9.35
CA SER A 52 -20.82 -4.11 -7.93
C SER A 52 -19.88 -2.99 -7.49
N LYS A 53 -20.45 -2.03 -6.76
CA LYS A 53 -19.72 -1.14 -5.88
C LYS A 53 -18.60 -1.96 -5.25
N PRO A 54 -17.31 -1.57 -5.36
CA PRO A 54 -16.24 -2.36 -4.79
C PRO A 54 -16.56 -2.61 -3.32
N SER A 55 -16.73 -3.88 -2.96
CA SER A 55 -16.96 -4.25 -1.58
C SER A 55 -15.65 -3.88 -0.86
N ILE A 56 -15.73 -2.94 0.06
CA ILE A 56 -14.65 -2.65 0.98
C ILE A 56 -14.47 -3.95 1.78
N ARG A 57 -13.49 -4.75 1.39
CA ARG A 57 -13.15 -5.96 2.14
C ARG A 57 -12.64 -5.48 3.49
N SER A 58 -13.25 -5.96 4.55
CA SER A 58 -12.71 -5.78 5.89
C SER A 58 -11.31 -6.38 5.93
N CYS A 59 -10.38 -5.71 6.58
CA CYS A 59 -9.05 -6.25 6.82
C CYS A 59 -9.14 -7.56 7.63
N PRO A 60 -8.29 -8.54 7.39
CA PRO A 60 -8.22 -9.74 8.22
C PRO A 60 -7.73 -9.38 9.64
N SER A 61 -7.96 -10.26 10.62
CA SER A 61 -7.46 -10.08 11.99
C SER A 61 -5.95 -10.27 12.12
N ASP A 62 -5.39 -11.04 11.20
CA ASP A 62 -3.97 -11.36 11.16
C ASP A 62 -3.50 -11.63 9.73
N PHE A 63 -2.20 -11.52 9.51
CA PHE A 63 -1.53 -11.85 8.26
C PHE A 63 -0.24 -12.63 8.57
N GLN A 64 -0.17 -13.87 8.10
CA GLN A 64 0.98 -14.75 8.37
C GLN A 64 1.35 -14.80 9.86
N GLN A 65 0.33 -14.93 10.73
CA GLN A 65 0.45 -14.94 12.20
C GLN A 65 0.88 -13.59 12.83
N VAL A 66 0.95 -12.53 12.04
CA VAL A 66 1.17 -11.17 12.54
C VAL A 66 -0.17 -10.48 12.71
N LYS A 67 -0.47 -10.00 13.92
CA LYS A 67 -1.73 -9.30 14.20
C LYS A 67 -1.86 -8.05 13.33
N ILE A 68 -3.07 -7.83 12.80
CA ILE A 68 -3.47 -6.58 12.15
C ILE A 68 -4.29 -5.78 13.16
N SER A 69 -4.13 -4.46 13.18
CA SER A 69 -4.90 -3.59 14.07
C SER A 69 -6.40 -3.70 13.79
N ASP A 70 -7.22 -3.70 14.84
CA ASP A 70 -8.68 -3.91 14.72
C ASP A 70 -9.38 -2.79 13.93
N ASP A 71 -8.75 -1.62 13.82
CA ASP A 71 -9.20 -0.46 13.05
C ASP A 71 -8.53 -0.31 11.69
N ALA A 72 -7.81 -1.36 11.24
CA ALA A 72 -7.16 -1.39 9.95
C ALA A 72 -8.14 -1.20 8.79
N ARG A 73 -7.72 -0.45 7.79
CA ARG A 73 -8.47 -0.11 6.57
C ARG A 73 -7.59 -0.23 5.35
N GLN A 74 -8.22 -0.39 4.18
CA GLN A 74 -7.52 -0.40 2.89
C GLN A 74 -6.41 -1.45 2.80
N CYS A 75 -6.64 -2.62 3.38
CA CYS A 75 -5.68 -3.70 3.38
C CYS A 75 -5.41 -4.20 1.97
N GLN A 76 -4.12 -4.28 1.62
CA GLN A 76 -3.62 -4.83 0.38
C GLN A 76 -2.58 -5.90 0.69
N ALA A 77 -2.82 -7.11 0.21
CA ALA A 77 -1.90 -8.23 0.36
C ALA A 77 -1.22 -8.54 -0.98
N PHE A 78 0.07 -8.78 -0.92
CA PHE A 78 0.90 -9.24 -2.02
C PHE A 78 1.65 -10.48 -1.57
N ASP A 79 1.59 -11.54 -2.36
CA ASP A 79 2.27 -12.79 -2.04
C ASP A 79 3.12 -13.21 -3.24
N GLU A 80 4.41 -13.23 -3.04
CA GLU A 80 5.39 -13.72 -4.00
C GLU A 80 6.18 -14.85 -3.34
N SER A 81 6.35 -15.95 -4.00
CA SER A 81 6.87 -17.28 -3.60
C SER A 81 7.71 -17.39 -2.31
N LYS A 82 8.40 -16.33 -1.89
CA LYS A 82 9.25 -16.30 -0.67
C LYS A 82 8.95 -15.12 0.26
N THR A 83 8.16 -14.15 -0.15
CA THR A 83 7.89 -12.96 0.64
C THR A 83 6.42 -12.59 0.51
N ALA A 84 5.73 -12.58 1.63
CA ALA A 84 4.37 -12.09 1.73
C ALA A 84 4.40 -10.68 2.33
N VAL A 85 3.63 -9.76 1.76
CA VAL A 85 3.54 -8.36 2.18
C VAL A 85 2.08 -8.00 2.41
N MET A 86 1.82 -7.35 3.53
CA MET A 86 0.53 -6.71 3.80
C MET A 86 0.77 -5.23 4.07
N VAL A 87 0.00 -4.39 3.41
CA VAL A 87 -0.02 -2.94 3.65
C VAL A 87 -1.42 -2.55 4.10
N TYR A 88 -1.52 -1.74 5.14
CA TYR A 88 -2.80 -1.19 5.57
C TYR A 88 -2.65 0.20 6.20
N HIS A 89 -3.76 0.93 6.27
CA HIS A 89 -3.87 2.20 6.99
C HIS A 89 -4.63 2.00 8.31
N SER A 90 -4.21 2.70 9.38
CA SER A 90 -4.92 2.81 10.64
C SER A 90 -5.05 4.29 11.04
N PRO A 91 -6.18 4.71 11.61
CA PRO A 91 -6.35 6.06 12.14
C PRO A 91 -5.53 6.32 13.42
N ARG A 92 -4.92 5.28 14.00
CA ARG A 92 -4.05 5.40 15.19
C ARG A 92 -2.73 6.06 14.85
N SER A 93 -2.19 6.75 15.83
CA SER A 93 -0.83 7.29 15.76
C SER A 93 0.24 6.19 15.71
N PRO A 94 1.45 6.47 15.21
CA PRO A 94 2.55 5.49 15.20
C PRO A 94 2.87 4.93 16.59
N SER A 95 2.77 5.74 17.65
CA SER A 95 3.05 5.31 19.02
C SER A 95 1.98 4.34 19.58
N GLU A 96 0.72 4.55 19.25
CA GLU A 96 -0.35 3.63 19.64
C GLU A 96 -0.20 2.28 18.93
N LEU A 97 0.10 2.28 17.63
CA LEU A 97 0.37 1.06 16.88
C LEU A 97 1.61 0.33 17.38
N LEU A 98 2.67 1.06 17.73
CA LEU A 98 3.85 0.45 18.35
C LEU A 98 3.47 -0.33 19.60
N ASN A 99 2.64 0.24 20.48
CA ASN A 99 2.15 -0.45 21.68
C ASN A 99 1.31 -1.69 21.33
N VAL A 100 0.45 -1.62 20.31
CA VAL A 100 -0.33 -2.78 19.82
C VAL A 100 0.61 -3.91 19.41
N TYR A 101 1.63 -3.63 18.62
CA TYR A 101 2.58 -4.64 18.13
C TYR A 101 3.49 -5.18 19.24
N GLN A 102 3.98 -4.35 20.14
CA GLN A 102 4.80 -4.79 21.27
C GLN A 102 4.00 -5.71 22.22
N THR A 103 2.70 -5.42 22.41
CA THR A 103 1.83 -6.26 23.24
C THR A 103 1.48 -7.57 22.56
N ALA A 104 1.14 -7.55 21.27
CA ALA A 104 0.77 -8.74 20.53
C ALA A 104 1.96 -9.64 20.19
N HIS A 105 3.14 -9.07 19.98
CA HIS A 105 4.35 -9.73 19.53
C HIS A 105 5.57 -9.31 20.35
N PRO A 106 5.67 -9.70 21.62
CA PRO A 106 6.77 -9.27 22.51
C PRO A 106 8.15 -9.76 22.04
N ALA A 107 8.21 -10.77 21.17
CA ALA A 107 9.45 -11.25 20.56
C ALA A 107 9.98 -10.33 19.43
N LEU A 108 9.18 -9.40 18.94
CA LEU A 108 9.65 -8.44 17.93
C LEU A 108 10.50 -7.35 18.59
N LYS A 109 11.72 -7.19 18.10
CA LYS A 109 12.65 -6.17 18.56
C LYS A 109 12.36 -4.84 17.87
N THR A 110 12.11 -3.80 18.66
CA THR A 110 11.94 -2.42 18.16
C THR A 110 13.30 -1.80 17.87
N HIS A 111 13.43 -1.17 16.72
CA HIS A 111 14.62 -0.43 16.30
C HIS A 111 14.43 1.08 16.50
N THR A 112 15.53 1.80 16.57
CA THR A 112 15.51 3.27 16.62
C THR A 112 14.80 3.84 15.39
N PRO A 113 13.82 4.74 15.56
CA PRO A 113 13.11 5.32 14.43
C PRO A 113 14.02 6.06 13.46
N VAL A 114 13.76 5.92 12.16
CA VAL A 114 14.46 6.63 11.10
C VAL A 114 13.45 7.41 10.28
N SER A 115 13.63 8.71 10.14
CA SER A 115 12.71 9.60 9.41
C SER A 115 11.24 9.45 9.84
N GLY A 116 11.00 9.30 11.14
CA GLY A 116 9.65 9.12 11.71
C GLY A 116 9.07 7.71 11.58
N ARG A 117 9.75 6.79 10.89
CA ARG A 117 9.32 5.39 10.73
C ARG A 117 9.93 4.51 11.81
N THR A 118 9.14 3.62 12.39
CA THR A 118 9.57 2.64 13.37
C THR A 118 9.56 1.25 12.75
N LEU A 119 10.67 0.53 12.90
CA LEU A 119 10.80 -0.85 12.49
C LEU A 119 10.73 -1.78 13.72
N LEU A 120 9.91 -2.81 13.64
CA LEU A 120 9.98 -3.98 14.52
C LEU A 120 10.41 -5.18 13.67
N SER A 121 11.28 -6.03 14.19
CA SER A 121 11.69 -7.26 13.48
C SER A 121 11.88 -8.44 14.42
N SER A 122 11.62 -9.66 13.91
CA SER A 122 12.05 -10.89 14.55
C SER A 122 13.58 -11.01 14.53
N GLU A 123 14.14 -11.86 15.36
CA GLU A 123 15.58 -12.08 15.48
C GLU A 123 16.18 -12.56 14.14
N ASP A 124 15.51 -13.48 13.49
CA ASP A 124 15.88 -14.03 12.17
C ASP A 124 15.54 -13.08 10.99
N LYS A 125 14.93 -11.92 11.28
CA LYS A 125 14.44 -10.95 10.29
C LYS A 125 13.40 -11.52 9.30
N GLY A 126 12.84 -12.67 9.59
CA GLY A 126 11.76 -13.29 8.81
C GLY A 126 10.47 -12.48 8.88
N VAL A 127 10.20 -11.82 10.01
CA VAL A 127 9.09 -10.91 10.19
C VAL A 127 9.59 -9.49 10.38
N ARG A 128 9.03 -8.55 9.65
CA ARG A 128 9.29 -7.10 9.78
C ARG A 128 7.97 -6.34 9.74
N VAL A 129 7.80 -5.43 10.68
CA VAL A 129 6.66 -4.50 10.73
C VAL A 129 7.22 -3.08 10.69
N ILE A 130 6.80 -2.30 9.72
CA ILE A 130 7.20 -0.90 9.57
C ILE A 130 5.97 -0.03 9.82
N ILE A 131 6.06 0.86 10.78
CA ILE A 131 5.01 1.82 11.11
C ILE A 131 5.48 3.20 10.65
N SER A 132 4.74 3.79 9.73
CA SER A 132 5.03 5.10 9.14
C SER A 132 3.90 6.08 9.46
N PRO A 133 4.18 7.33 9.86
CA PRO A 133 3.14 8.33 9.98
C PRO A 133 2.52 8.63 8.62
N ASP A 134 1.19 8.73 8.58
CA ASP A 134 0.43 9.06 7.37
C ASP A 134 -0.73 10.01 7.73
N ASN A 135 -0.58 11.29 7.40
CA ASN A 135 -1.54 12.35 7.72
C ASN A 135 -1.98 12.31 9.20
N THR A 136 -3.23 11.92 9.45
CA THR A 136 -3.84 11.84 10.79
C THR A 136 -3.71 10.47 11.44
N GLY A 137 -3.03 9.53 10.80
CA GLY A 137 -2.90 8.15 11.25
C GLY A 137 -1.54 7.56 10.90
N SER A 138 -1.55 6.29 10.53
CA SER A 138 -0.34 5.55 10.19
C SER A 138 -0.58 4.57 9.05
N GLN A 139 0.43 4.40 8.20
CA GLN A 139 0.54 3.26 7.31
C GLN A 139 1.38 2.19 8.00
N VAL A 140 0.97 0.95 7.87
CA VAL A 140 1.72 -0.22 8.37
C VAL A 140 2.03 -1.15 7.22
N ASP A 141 3.31 -1.53 7.13
CA ASP A 141 3.79 -2.52 6.17
C ASP A 141 4.30 -3.74 6.95
N ILE A 142 3.68 -4.89 6.72
CA ILE A 142 4.08 -6.18 7.29
C ILE A 142 4.75 -6.99 6.20
N LEU A 143 6.00 -7.41 6.43
CA LEU A 143 6.75 -8.28 5.54
C LEU A 143 7.06 -9.58 6.27
N VAL A 144 6.69 -10.70 5.65
CA VAL A 144 7.00 -12.04 6.16
C VAL A 144 7.77 -12.78 5.06
N THR A 145 8.99 -13.19 5.39
CA THR A 145 9.87 -13.93 4.47
C THR A 145 9.97 -15.38 4.92
N SER A 146 9.58 -16.30 4.06
CA SER A 146 9.75 -17.74 4.30
C SER A 146 11.23 -18.10 4.12
N THR A 147 11.94 -18.36 5.20
CA THR A 147 13.25 -19.00 5.15
C THR A 147 13.04 -20.49 4.85
N THR A 148 13.17 -20.89 3.60
CA THR A 148 13.29 -22.32 3.27
C THR A 148 14.61 -22.81 3.88
N LYS A 149 14.50 -23.63 4.92
CA LYS A 149 15.63 -24.27 5.58
C LYS A 149 16.02 -25.53 4.81
#